data_8ff17d84c0ad85a1b0da88ffdf553af7
#
_entry.id   8ff17d84c0ad85a1b0da88ffdf553af7
#
_cell.length_a   1.000
_cell.length_b   1.000
_cell.length_c   1.000
_cell.angle_alpha   90.00
_cell.angle_beta   90.00
_cell.angle_gamma   90.00
#
_symmetry.space_group_name_H-M   'P 1'
#
loop_
_entity.id
_entity.type
_entity.pdbx_description
1 polymer ?
#
loop_
_entity_poly.entity_id
_entity_poly.type
_entity_poly.pdbx_seq_one_letter_code
_entity_poly.pdbx_strand_id
1 'polypeptide(L)'
;MRVIEIETGRRLDLKVADGCFSRVAEAGTAGEVSGWVLPGLADVHNHLSLASPAGDHAEPGERVRASASLELALGVLALREPGSPDDASAALAGEPGWPRVITAGRFLAPPGGYFPGLAREVDEAGLATAAEQEAARSGGWAKIIGDFLNEQRQFTPNWSAAGLTQAIARVHERGGRVAVHALCPAAVEDAIAAVADSIEHGWAITDDHFAAMRLAGTAWVPTLTEGGSDTVCAFAASMGIPADTLEWMRCAVGAQSAIAARAHAAGVVVLAGTDAGQGPHGRIIEQVELLAAGGIPPRDAIGAASWTARRYLGLPGIQTGAPADFIRYDGDPAGDLGILRRPAEIVLGGQVRQQSANPVPLGVRH
;
A
#
# COMPACT_ATOMS: atom_id res chain seq x y z
N MET A 1 -0.50 29.88 -5.04
CA MET A 1 -0.42 29.88 -3.56
C MET A 1 1.01 29.69 -3.11
N ARG A 2 1.38 30.25 -1.95
CA ARG A 2 2.70 30.00 -1.34
C ARG A 2 2.54 29.02 -0.17
N VAL A 3 3.34 27.97 -0.16
CA VAL A 3 3.21 26.85 0.78
C VAL A 3 4.56 26.31 1.24
N ILE A 4 4.58 25.46 2.27
CA ILE A 4 5.74 24.69 2.67
C ILE A 4 5.52 23.24 2.20
N GLU A 5 6.44 22.71 1.43
CA GLU A 5 6.44 21.29 1.05
C GLU A 5 6.92 20.43 2.23
N ILE A 6 6.13 19.47 2.65
CA ILE A 6 6.42 18.65 3.84
C ILE A 6 7.65 17.76 3.60
N GLU A 7 7.82 17.21 2.39
CA GLU A 7 8.95 16.35 2.05
C GLU A 7 10.30 17.04 2.29
N THR A 8 10.46 18.26 1.80
CA THR A 8 11.76 18.95 1.74
C THR A 8 11.89 20.10 2.75
N GLY A 9 10.78 20.55 3.32
CA GLY A 9 10.71 21.77 4.13
C GLY A 9 10.85 23.07 3.32
N ARG A 10 10.93 23.01 1.99
CA ARG A 10 11.10 24.18 1.12
C ARG A 10 9.80 24.97 1.00
N ARG A 11 9.94 26.28 0.86
CA ARG A 11 8.84 27.16 0.47
C ARG A 11 8.66 27.11 -1.05
N LEU A 12 7.44 26.90 -1.49
CA LEU A 12 7.09 26.80 -2.91
C LEU A 12 6.00 27.80 -3.26
N ASP A 13 6.14 28.44 -4.44
CA ASP A 13 5.05 29.13 -5.13
C ASP A 13 4.43 28.17 -6.15
N LEU A 14 3.17 27.76 -5.89
CA LEU A 14 2.42 26.85 -6.74
C LEU A 14 1.39 27.59 -7.57
N LYS A 15 1.27 27.24 -8.87
CA LYS A 15 0.15 27.59 -9.74
C LYS A 15 -0.41 26.33 -10.37
N VAL A 16 -1.73 26.25 -10.43
CA VAL A 16 -2.48 25.17 -11.06
C VAL A 16 -3.25 25.74 -12.24
N ALA A 17 -3.18 25.09 -13.37
CA ALA A 17 -4.00 25.37 -14.55
C ALA A 17 -4.20 24.06 -15.32
N ASP A 18 -5.37 23.90 -15.92
CA ASP A 18 -5.70 22.73 -16.77
C ASP A 18 -5.45 21.38 -16.09
N GLY A 19 -5.74 21.30 -14.79
CA GLY A 19 -5.57 20.08 -14.02
C GLY A 19 -4.14 19.75 -13.57
N CYS A 20 -3.15 20.56 -13.96
CA CYS A 20 -1.72 20.32 -13.70
C CYS A 20 -1.08 21.46 -12.91
N PHE A 21 0.07 21.20 -12.29
CA PHE A 21 0.93 22.25 -11.78
C PHE A 21 1.54 23.02 -12.97
N SER A 22 0.99 24.18 -13.30
CA SER A 22 1.54 25.03 -14.36
C SER A 22 2.85 25.72 -13.95
N ARG A 23 3.08 25.84 -12.63
CA ARG A 23 4.35 26.32 -12.07
C ARG A 23 4.57 25.76 -10.68
N VAL A 24 5.75 25.23 -10.42
CA VAL A 24 6.32 24.94 -9.10
C VAL A 24 7.68 25.62 -9.05
N ALA A 25 7.85 26.56 -8.14
CA ALA A 25 9.10 27.30 -8.01
C ALA A 25 9.44 27.55 -6.54
N GLU A 26 10.72 27.55 -6.20
CA GLU A 26 11.14 27.94 -4.86
C GLU A 26 10.75 29.40 -4.59
N ALA A 27 10.19 29.62 -3.40
CA ALA A 27 9.80 30.93 -2.92
C ALA A 27 10.83 31.45 -1.91
N GLY A 28 11.04 32.76 -1.90
CA GLY A 28 11.87 33.42 -0.89
C GLY A 28 11.28 33.28 0.52
N THR A 29 12.07 33.61 1.53
CA THR A 29 11.66 33.56 2.94
C THR A 29 10.64 34.59 3.33
N ALA A 30 10.50 35.70 2.58
CA ALA A 30 9.57 36.77 2.82
C ALA A 30 8.13 36.43 2.37
N GLY A 31 7.13 36.88 3.11
CA GLY A 31 5.72 36.73 2.83
C GLY A 31 5.08 35.55 3.57
N GLU A 32 3.75 35.62 3.70
CA GLU A 32 2.95 34.60 4.36
C GLU A 32 2.88 33.31 3.54
N VAL A 33 2.82 32.16 4.24
CA VAL A 33 2.52 30.85 3.66
C VAL A 33 1.08 30.48 3.97
N SER A 34 0.38 29.89 3.00
CA SER A 34 -1.01 29.46 3.15
C SER A 34 -1.15 28.03 3.72
N GLY A 35 -0.05 27.42 4.18
CA GLY A 35 -0.04 26.12 4.82
C GLY A 35 1.07 25.20 4.33
N TRP A 36 0.92 23.92 4.66
CA TRP A 36 1.82 22.82 4.31
C TRP A 36 1.18 21.95 3.23
N VAL A 37 2.00 21.45 2.31
CA VAL A 37 1.51 20.56 1.24
C VAL A 37 2.32 19.29 1.15
N LEU A 38 1.63 18.22 0.75
CA LEU A 38 2.25 16.99 0.28
C LEU A 38 1.56 16.52 -1.00
N PRO A 39 2.22 15.71 -1.85
CA PRO A 39 1.51 14.95 -2.89
C PRO A 39 0.42 14.11 -2.23
N GLY A 40 -0.69 13.89 -2.91
CA GLY A 40 -1.79 13.10 -2.34
C GLY A 40 -1.30 11.79 -1.72
N LEU A 41 -1.95 11.36 -0.64
CA LEU A 41 -1.62 10.10 0.00
C LEU A 41 -1.75 8.94 -0.98
N ALA A 42 -1.01 7.88 -0.72
CA ALA A 42 -1.03 6.64 -1.47
C ALA A 42 -1.13 5.46 -0.50
N ASP A 43 -2.09 4.57 -0.73
CA ASP A 43 -2.18 3.27 -0.08
C ASP A 43 -1.67 2.21 -1.06
N VAL A 44 -0.54 1.58 -0.75
CA VAL A 44 0.09 0.65 -1.69
C VAL A 44 -0.37 -0.81 -1.52
N HIS A 45 -1.31 -1.06 -0.61
CA HIS A 45 -1.92 -2.37 -0.40
C HIS A 45 -3.38 -2.20 0.05
N ASN A 46 -4.31 -2.23 -0.90
CA ASN A 46 -5.73 -2.01 -0.65
C ASN A 46 -6.54 -2.84 -1.65
N HIS A 47 -7.57 -3.54 -1.18
CA HIS A 47 -8.43 -4.40 -1.99
C HIS A 47 -9.83 -3.78 -2.10
N LEU A 48 -10.02 -2.90 -3.09
CA LEU A 48 -11.20 -2.04 -3.23
C LEU A 48 -12.53 -2.79 -3.34
N SER A 49 -12.52 -4.01 -3.89
CA SER A 49 -13.75 -4.81 -4.04
C SER A 49 -14.11 -5.67 -2.82
N LEU A 50 -13.21 -5.74 -1.81
CA LEU A 50 -13.42 -6.53 -0.59
C LEU A 50 -13.82 -5.64 0.59
N ALA A 51 -14.60 -6.18 1.53
CA ALA A 51 -15.09 -5.49 2.74
C ALA A 51 -15.59 -4.04 2.46
N SER A 52 -16.21 -3.83 1.32
CA SER A 52 -16.65 -2.51 0.87
C SER A 52 -17.79 -1.96 1.74
N PRO A 53 -17.83 -0.62 1.96
CA PRO A 53 -18.97 0.03 2.61
C PRO A 53 -20.32 -0.20 1.91
N ALA A 54 -20.34 -0.54 0.62
CA ALA A 54 -21.55 -0.90 -0.10
C ALA A 54 -22.12 -2.27 0.29
N GLY A 55 -21.34 -3.09 1.01
CA GLY A 55 -21.70 -4.44 1.44
C GLY A 55 -21.43 -5.52 0.39
N ASP A 56 -21.35 -6.78 0.85
CA ASP A 56 -20.90 -7.92 0.03
C ASP A 56 -21.88 -8.29 -1.09
N HIS A 57 -23.15 -7.89 -0.99
CA HIS A 57 -24.17 -8.16 -2.00
C HIS A 57 -24.24 -7.12 -3.13
N ALA A 58 -23.50 -6.01 -3.00
CA ALA A 58 -23.44 -5.00 -4.07
C ALA A 58 -22.61 -5.51 -5.24
N GLU A 59 -22.90 -4.99 -6.45
CA GLU A 59 -22.13 -5.30 -7.63
C GLU A 59 -20.66 -4.91 -7.47
N PRO A 60 -19.69 -5.65 -8.04
CA PRO A 60 -18.26 -5.37 -7.87
C PRO A 60 -17.87 -3.93 -8.18
N GLY A 61 -18.39 -3.33 -9.23
CA GLY A 61 -18.13 -1.93 -9.58
C GLY A 61 -18.69 -0.93 -8.56
N GLU A 62 -19.81 -1.24 -7.92
CA GLU A 62 -20.39 -0.42 -6.84
C GLU A 62 -19.53 -0.51 -5.58
N ARG A 63 -19.09 -1.72 -5.22
CA ARG A 63 -18.18 -1.94 -4.10
C ARG A 63 -16.89 -1.13 -4.25
N VAL A 64 -16.24 -1.24 -5.41
CA VAL A 64 -15.01 -0.51 -5.73
C VAL A 64 -15.19 1.01 -5.62
N ARG A 65 -16.29 1.56 -6.16
CA ARG A 65 -16.56 3.01 -6.08
C ARG A 65 -16.82 3.48 -4.66
N ALA A 66 -17.54 2.70 -3.85
CA ALA A 66 -17.81 3.03 -2.46
C ALA A 66 -16.51 3.06 -1.63
N SER A 67 -15.64 2.05 -1.79
CA SER A 67 -14.33 2.00 -1.13
C SER A 67 -13.44 3.16 -1.60
N ALA A 68 -13.32 3.38 -2.90
CA ALA A 68 -12.52 4.47 -3.46
C ALA A 68 -13.00 5.86 -3.04
N SER A 69 -14.32 6.06 -2.85
CA SER A 69 -14.88 7.32 -2.32
C SER A 69 -14.44 7.58 -0.88
N LEU A 70 -14.42 6.53 -0.05
CA LEU A 70 -13.96 6.64 1.34
C LEU A 70 -12.46 6.98 1.39
N GLU A 71 -11.65 6.30 0.60
CA GLU A 71 -10.21 6.56 0.49
C GLU A 71 -9.94 8.00 0.01
N LEU A 72 -10.64 8.45 -1.04
CA LEU A 72 -10.54 9.81 -1.57
C LEU A 72 -10.87 10.87 -0.51
N ALA A 73 -11.91 10.65 0.30
CA ALA A 73 -12.32 11.57 1.35
C ALA A 73 -11.24 11.77 2.44
N LEU A 74 -10.31 10.83 2.56
CA LEU A 74 -9.16 10.88 3.47
C LEU A 74 -7.87 11.39 2.80
N GLY A 75 -7.96 11.77 1.52
CA GLY A 75 -6.82 12.28 0.76
C GLY A 75 -5.95 11.18 0.11
N VAL A 76 -6.42 9.93 0.07
CA VAL A 76 -5.76 8.89 -0.72
C VAL A 76 -6.06 9.15 -2.18
N LEU A 77 -5.08 9.67 -2.91
CA LEU A 77 -5.18 10.04 -4.32
C LEU A 77 -4.49 9.04 -5.25
N ALA A 78 -3.85 8.02 -4.67
CA ALA A 78 -3.28 6.89 -5.40
C ALA A 78 -3.49 5.60 -4.60
N LEU A 79 -3.77 4.51 -5.28
CA LEU A 79 -4.02 3.20 -4.72
C LEU A 79 -3.29 2.15 -5.55
N ARG A 80 -2.57 1.22 -4.89
CA ARG A 80 -2.19 -0.03 -5.52
C ARG A 80 -3.05 -1.14 -4.93
N GLU A 81 -3.77 -1.85 -5.80
CA GLU A 81 -4.46 -3.08 -5.45
C GLU A 81 -3.58 -4.26 -5.82
N PRO A 82 -2.86 -4.86 -4.84
CA PRO A 82 -1.97 -5.97 -5.10
C PRO A 82 -2.75 -7.29 -5.15
N GLY A 83 -3.51 -7.44 -6.22
CA GLY A 83 -4.40 -8.57 -6.46
C GLY A 83 -5.85 -8.31 -6.09
N SER A 84 -6.74 -8.93 -6.82
CA SER A 84 -8.20 -8.80 -6.70
C SER A 84 -8.85 -10.12 -7.09
N PRO A 85 -10.03 -10.47 -6.53
CA PRO A 85 -10.76 -11.65 -6.97
C PRO A 85 -11.42 -11.46 -8.34
N ASP A 86 -11.76 -10.24 -8.74
CA ASP A 86 -12.67 -9.94 -9.84
C ASP A 86 -12.18 -8.84 -10.82
N ASP A 87 -11.03 -8.22 -10.59
CA ASP A 87 -10.48 -7.10 -11.37
C ASP A 87 -11.39 -5.87 -11.51
N ALA A 88 -12.42 -5.75 -10.69
CA ALA A 88 -13.40 -4.67 -10.82
C ALA A 88 -12.78 -3.27 -10.67
N SER A 89 -11.70 -3.16 -9.87
CA SER A 89 -10.96 -1.91 -9.66
C SER A 89 -10.26 -1.39 -10.91
N ALA A 90 -9.96 -2.26 -11.88
CA ALA A 90 -9.37 -1.86 -13.15
C ALA A 90 -10.24 -0.84 -13.90
N ALA A 91 -11.56 -0.87 -13.68
CA ALA A 91 -12.49 0.10 -14.27
C ALA A 91 -12.28 1.54 -13.78
N LEU A 92 -11.66 1.73 -12.60
CA LEU A 92 -11.30 3.07 -12.10
C LEU A 92 -9.94 3.55 -12.60
N ALA A 93 -9.11 2.67 -13.17
CA ALA A 93 -7.79 3.03 -13.64
C ALA A 93 -7.88 4.11 -14.75
N GLY A 94 -7.42 5.32 -14.43
CA GLY A 94 -7.47 6.47 -15.35
C GLY A 94 -8.84 7.16 -15.45
N GLU A 95 -9.87 6.74 -14.74
CA GLU A 95 -11.16 7.43 -14.71
C GLU A 95 -11.03 8.79 -14.01
N PRO A 96 -11.39 9.90 -14.66
CA PRO A 96 -11.27 11.24 -14.08
C PRO A 96 -12.11 11.39 -12.80
N GLY A 97 -11.51 12.00 -11.79
CA GLY A 97 -12.22 12.28 -10.54
C GLY A 97 -12.11 11.20 -9.47
N TRP A 98 -11.45 10.09 -9.78
CA TRP A 98 -11.13 9.01 -8.86
C TRP A 98 -9.63 8.97 -8.52
N PRO A 99 -9.23 8.37 -7.39
CA PRO A 99 -7.83 8.10 -7.12
C PRO A 99 -7.16 7.35 -8.28
N ARG A 100 -5.87 7.52 -8.45
CA ARG A 100 -5.10 6.76 -9.45
C ARG A 100 -4.95 5.33 -8.99
N VAL A 101 -5.71 4.42 -9.59
CA VAL A 101 -5.70 3.00 -9.26
C VAL A 101 -4.66 2.28 -10.14
N ILE A 102 -3.76 1.54 -9.48
CA ILE A 102 -2.78 0.64 -10.09
C ILE A 102 -3.14 -0.76 -9.62
N THR A 103 -3.45 -1.66 -10.54
CA THR A 103 -3.87 -3.03 -10.22
C THR A 103 -2.75 -4.02 -10.49
N ALA A 104 -2.78 -5.16 -9.80
CA ALA A 104 -1.89 -6.31 -10.04
C ALA A 104 -2.63 -7.52 -10.64
N GLY A 105 -3.81 -7.30 -11.19
CA GLY A 105 -4.65 -8.38 -11.70
C GLY A 105 -5.19 -9.27 -10.58
N ARG A 106 -5.40 -10.54 -10.87
CA ARG A 106 -5.89 -11.52 -9.89
C ARG A 106 -4.76 -12.06 -9.02
N PHE A 107 -5.09 -12.42 -7.78
CA PHE A 107 -4.18 -13.21 -6.93
C PHE A 107 -3.81 -14.51 -7.66
N LEU A 108 -2.53 -14.89 -7.61
CA LEU A 108 -2.06 -16.19 -8.13
C LEU A 108 -1.68 -17.12 -6.97
N ALA A 109 -2.33 -18.28 -6.91
CA ALA A 109 -2.06 -19.31 -5.90
C ALA A 109 -2.20 -20.70 -6.51
N PRO A 110 -1.59 -21.74 -5.93
CA PRO A 110 -1.90 -23.11 -6.32
C PRO A 110 -3.31 -23.51 -5.83
N PRO A 111 -3.91 -24.57 -6.35
CA PRO A 111 -5.18 -25.09 -5.85
C PRO A 111 -5.15 -25.27 -4.32
N GLY A 112 -6.09 -24.61 -3.63
CA GLY A 112 -6.15 -24.62 -2.15
C GLY A 112 -5.07 -23.81 -1.44
N GLY A 113 -4.18 -23.11 -2.15
CA GLY A 113 -3.09 -22.30 -1.59
C GLY A 113 -3.48 -20.87 -1.22
N TYR A 114 -4.77 -20.55 -1.14
CA TYR A 114 -5.30 -19.27 -0.64
C TYR A 114 -6.75 -19.42 -0.20
N PHE A 115 -7.37 -18.33 0.23
CA PHE A 115 -8.78 -18.31 0.59
C PHE A 115 -9.66 -18.75 -0.61
N PRO A 116 -10.63 -19.66 -0.40
CA PRO A 116 -11.46 -20.19 -1.48
C PRO A 116 -12.13 -19.09 -2.30
N GLY A 117 -11.98 -19.17 -3.63
CA GLY A 117 -12.64 -18.27 -4.58
C GLY A 117 -11.95 -16.91 -4.78
N LEU A 118 -10.92 -16.56 -3.99
CA LEU A 118 -10.23 -15.28 -4.16
C LEU A 118 -9.12 -15.33 -5.23
N ALA A 119 -8.43 -16.46 -5.38
CA ALA A 119 -7.31 -16.56 -6.31
C ALA A 119 -7.69 -17.15 -7.67
N ARG A 120 -6.94 -16.76 -8.69
CA ARG A 120 -6.79 -17.57 -9.91
C ARG A 120 -5.85 -18.72 -9.54
N GLU A 121 -6.42 -19.91 -9.46
CA GLU A 121 -5.65 -21.10 -9.16
C GLU A 121 -4.87 -21.57 -10.39
N VAL A 122 -3.56 -21.80 -10.21
CA VAL A 122 -2.65 -22.31 -11.25
C VAL A 122 -1.69 -23.30 -10.61
N ASP A 123 -1.23 -24.29 -11.36
CA ASP A 123 -0.12 -25.15 -10.91
C ASP A 123 1.23 -24.43 -11.07
N GLU A 124 2.29 -25.03 -10.51
CA GLU A 124 3.63 -24.43 -10.58
C GLU A 124 4.13 -24.31 -12.04
N ALA A 125 3.80 -25.22 -12.90
CA ALA A 125 4.17 -25.17 -14.32
C ALA A 125 3.53 -24.00 -15.06
N GLY A 126 2.32 -23.60 -14.64
CA GLY A 126 1.57 -22.49 -15.19
C GLY A 126 1.90 -21.13 -14.58
N LEU A 127 2.53 -21.07 -13.40
CA LEU A 127 2.72 -19.85 -12.62
C LEU A 127 3.38 -18.71 -13.40
N ALA A 128 4.51 -18.98 -14.06
CA ALA A 128 5.25 -17.95 -14.79
C ALA A 128 4.44 -17.36 -15.94
N THR A 129 3.67 -18.19 -16.65
CA THR A 129 2.79 -17.72 -17.72
C THR A 129 1.60 -16.92 -17.17
N ALA A 130 1.00 -17.37 -16.06
CA ALA A 130 -0.09 -16.66 -15.41
C ALA A 130 0.37 -15.30 -14.87
N ALA A 131 1.54 -15.22 -14.24
CA ALA A 131 2.10 -13.97 -13.74
C ALA A 131 2.36 -12.96 -14.86
N GLU A 132 2.93 -13.39 -15.99
CA GLU A 132 3.09 -12.55 -17.19
C GLU A 132 1.75 -12.03 -17.70
N GLN A 133 0.73 -12.90 -17.75
CA GLN A 133 -0.62 -12.52 -18.20
C GLN A 133 -1.29 -11.51 -17.27
N GLU A 134 -1.21 -11.72 -15.95
CA GLU A 134 -1.78 -10.77 -14.98
C GLU A 134 -1.05 -9.42 -15.05
N ALA A 135 0.28 -9.39 -15.11
CA ALA A 135 1.04 -8.17 -15.27
C ALA A 135 0.68 -7.42 -16.56
N ALA A 136 0.53 -8.12 -17.67
CA ALA A 136 0.16 -7.51 -18.94
C ALA A 136 -1.25 -6.89 -18.92
N ARG A 137 -2.20 -7.51 -18.21
CA ARG A 137 -3.58 -7.01 -18.07
C ARG A 137 -3.71 -5.83 -17.11
N SER A 138 -2.87 -5.79 -16.09
CA SER A 138 -3.00 -4.86 -14.95
C SER A 138 -2.14 -3.60 -15.06
N GLY A 139 -1.49 -3.38 -16.19
CA GLY A 139 -0.59 -2.23 -16.35
C GLY A 139 0.78 -2.43 -15.71
N GLY A 140 1.24 -3.68 -15.56
CA GLY A 140 2.62 -4.00 -15.23
C GLY A 140 2.85 -4.66 -13.88
N TRP A 141 1.83 -4.99 -13.10
CA TRP A 141 1.99 -5.69 -11.82
C TRP A 141 1.36 -7.08 -11.84
N ALA A 142 1.97 -8.01 -11.10
CA ALA A 142 1.36 -9.30 -10.74
C ALA A 142 1.40 -9.49 -9.23
N LYS A 143 0.44 -10.23 -8.66
CA LYS A 143 0.41 -10.63 -7.26
C LYS A 143 0.52 -12.14 -7.15
N ILE A 144 1.54 -12.59 -6.43
CA ILE A 144 1.76 -14.01 -6.12
C ILE A 144 1.55 -14.23 -4.62
N ILE A 145 0.78 -15.24 -4.27
CA ILE A 145 0.63 -15.72 -2.89
C ILE A 145 1.78 -16.67 -2.63
N GLY A 146 2.80 -16.21 -1.91
CA GLY A 146 4.05 -16.95 -1.66
C GLY A 146 3.90 -18.11 -0.70
N ASP A 147 3.00 -17.98 0.29
CA ASP A 147 2.72 -19.02 1.27
C ASP A 147 1.25 -19.04 1.69
N PHE A 148 0.82 -20.15 2.22
CA PHE A 148 -0.50 -20.29 2.84
C PHE A 148 -0.50 -21.50 3.82
N LEU A 149 -1.65 -21.75 4.42
CA LEU A 149 -1.85 -22.84 5.37
C LEU A 149 -1.88 -24.20 4.67
N ASN A 150 -1.02 -25.11 5.09
CA ASN A 150 -1.07 -26.52 4.68
C ASN A 150 -2.20 -27.30 5.41
N GLU A 151 -2.30 -28.60 5.19
CA GLU A 151 -3.29 -29.45 5.84
C GLU A 151 -3.17 -29.48 7.37
N GLN A 152 -1.96 -29.28 7.91
CA GLN A 152 -1.66 -29.18 9.34
C GLN A 152 -1.89 -27.77 9.90
N ARG A 153 -2.42 -26.85 9.10
CA ARG A 153 -2.65 -25.44 9.46
C ARG A 153 -1.37 -24.69 9.84
N GLN A 154 -0.26 -25.02 9.20
CA GLN A 154 1.02 -24.33 9.30
C GLN A 154 1.29 -23.55 8.02
N PHE A 155 1.86 -22.36 8.11
CA PHE A 155 2.26 -21.59 6.95
C PHE A 155 3.46 -22.25 6.26
N THR A 156 3.30 -22.56 4.99
CA THR A 156 4.34 -23.18 4.16
C THR A 156 4.37 -22.52 2.77
N PRO A 157 5.53 -22.46 2.10
CA PRO A 157 5.61 -21.94 0.74
C PRO A 157 4.63 -22.65 -0.19
N ASN A 158 3.95 -21.88 -1.01
CA ASN A 158 3.07 -22.36 -2.07
C ASN A 158 3.81 -22.87 -3.31
N TRP A 159 5.03 -22.41 -3.49
CA TRP A 159 5.85 -22.61 -4.69
C TRP A 159 7.24 -23.08 -4.30
N SER A 160 7.91 -23.78 -5.20
CA SER A 160 9.35 -23.95 -5.05
C SER A 160 10.09 -22.63 -5.26
N ALA A 161 11.26 -22.45 -4.64
CA ALA A 161 12.09 -21.27 -4.85
C ALA A 161 12.42 -21.05 -6.34
N ALA A 162 12.62 -22.14 -7.10
CA ALA A 162 12.88 -22.09 -8.54
C ALA A 162 11.64 -21.61 -9.33
N GLY A 163 10.44 -22.12 -9.01
CA GLY A 163 9.19 -21.73 -9.65
C GLY A 163 8.87 -20.26 -9.41
N LEU A 164 9.02 -19.79 -8.16
CA LEU A 164 8.83 -18.38 -7.82
C LEU A 164 9.83 -17.47 -8.55
N THR A 165 11.12 -17.86 -8.56
CA THR A 165 12.17 -17.13 -9.29
C THR A 165 11.86 -17.03 -10.78
N GLN A 166 11.45 -18.14 -11.41
CA GLN A 166 11.10 -18.16 -12.82
C GLN A 166 9.91 -17.25 -13.13
N ALA A 167 8.89 -17.24 -12.26
CA ALA A 167 7.69 -16.41 -12.47
C ALA A 167 8.02 -14.92 -12.36
N ILE A 168 8.81 -14.53 -11.37
CA ILE A 168 9.22 -13.13 -11.18
C ILE A 168 10.12 -12.68 -12.35
N ALA A 169 11.13 -13.48 -12.72
CA ALA A 169 11.99 -13.17 -13.85
C ALA A 169 11.21 -12.95 -15.14
N ARG A 170 10.18 -13.78 -15.41
CA ARG A 170 9.35 -13.67 -16.59
C ARG A 170 8.55 -12.36 -16.65
N VAL A 171 8.05 -11.89 -15.51
CA VAL A 171 7.37 -10.60 -15.42
C VAL A 171 8.38 -9.46 -15.64
N HIS A 172 9.56 -9.54 -15.02
CA HIS A 172 10.63 -8.54 -15.17
C HIS A 172 11.13 -8.42 -16.61
N GLU A 173 11.26 -9.54 -17.36
CA GLU A 173 11.62 -9.54 -18.80
C GLU A 173 10.65 -8.70 -19.66
N ARG A 174 9.42 -8.49 -19.20
CA ARG A 174 8.41 -7.65 -19.83
C ARG A 174 8.34 -6.23 -19.26
N GLY A 175 9.26 -5.88 -18.34
CA GLY A 175 9.27 -4.60 -17.64
C GLY A 175 8.18 -4.47 -16.56
N GLY A 176 7.55 -5.59 -16.17
CA GLY A 176 6.56 -5.64 -15.10
C GLY A 176 7.20 -5.77 -13.72
N ARG A 177 6.37 -5.83 -12.69
CA ARG A 177 6.72 -5.93 -11.27
C ARG A 177 5.89 -7.00 -10.58
N VAL A 178 6.42 -7.55 -9.48
CA VAL A 178 5.73 -8.59 -8.71
C VAL A 178 5.66 -8.24 -7.24
N ALA A 179 4.45 -8.28 -6.69
CA ALA A 179 4.17 -8.21 -5.26
C ALA A 179 3.97 -9.64 -4.74
N VAL A 180 4.69 -10.02 -3.69
CA VAL A 180 4.61 -11.36 -3.09
C VAL A 180 4.05 -11.27 -1.68
N HIS A 181 2.91 -11.95 -1.43
CA HIS A 181 2.45 -12.25 -0.08
C HIS A 181 3.41 -13.26 0.55
N ALA A 182 4.03 -12.94 1.67
CA ALA A 182 4.94 -13.85 2.35
C ALA A 182 4.90 -13.62 3.87
N LEU A 183 4.52 -14.66 4.61
CA LEU A 183 4.39 -14.63 6.06
C LEU A 183 5.49 -15.47 6.73
N CYS A 184 5.68 -16.72 6.29
CA CYS A 184 6.63 -17.63 6.92
C CYS A 184 8.09 -17.37 6.47
N PRO A 185 9.09 -17.82 7.26
CA PRO A 185 10.50 -17.58 6.96
C PRO A 185 10.92 -18.00 5.55
N ALA A 186 10.57 -19.22 5.15
CA ALA A 186 10.97 -19.73 3.84
C ALA A 186 10.40 -18.93 2.67
N ALA A 187 9.12 -18.50 2.76
CA ALA A 187 8.51 -17.68 1.71
C ALA A 187 9.13 -16.27 1.62
N VAL A 188 9.50 -15.68 2.77
CA VAL A 188 10.24 -14.41 2.81
C VAL A 188 11.61 -14.54 2.17
N GLU A 189 12.38 -15.59 2.53
CA GLU A 189 13.70 -15.88 1.97
C GLU A 189 13.61 -16.10 0.45
N ASP A 190 12.65 -16.90 0.00
CA ASP A 190 12.44 -17.19 -1.42
C ASP A 190 12.04 -15.92 -2.20
N ALA A 191 11.17 -15.08 -1.65
CA ALA A 191 10.76 -13.83 -2.30
C ALA A 191 11.93 -12.83 -2.43
N ILE A 192 12.78 -12.72 -1.41
CA ILE A 192 13.99 -11.88 -1.46
C ILE A 192 14.97 -12.44 -2.49
N ALA A 193 15.23 -13.74 -2.46
CA ALA A 193 16.16 -14.40 -3.39
C ALA A 193 15.67 -14.31 -4.85
N ALA A 194 14.36 -14.37 -5.07
CA ALA A 194 13.73 -14.20 -6.37
C ALA A 194 13.66 -12.73 -6.83
N VAL A 195 14.12 -11.77 -6.01
CA VAL A 195 14.11 -10.33 -6.32
C VAL A 195 12.67 -9.80 -6.54
N ALA A 196 11.74 -10.20 -5.67
CA ALA A 196 10.39 -9.62 -5.68
C ALA A 196 10.46 -8.09 -5.52
N ASP A 197 9.61 -7.35 -6.23
CA ASP A 197 9.59 -5.88 -6.13
C ASP A 197 9.03 -5.42 -4.78
N SER A 198 8.05 -6.13 -4.22
CA SER A 198 7.60 -5.91 -2.83
C SER A 198 7.25 -7.21 -2.14
N ILE A 199 7.51 -7.23 -0.83
CA ILE A 199 6.99 -8.23 0.09
C ILE A 199 5.85 -7.58 0.86
N GLU A 200 4.70 -8.24 0.79
CA GLU A 200 3.49 -7.85 1.48
C GLU A 200 3.42 -8.60 2.82
N HIS A 201 3.01 -7.91 3.88
CA HIS A 201 2.99 -8.36 5.28
C HIS A 201 4.40 -8.62 5.83
N GLY A 202 5.10 -9.67 5.37
CA GLY A 202 6.48 -9.93 5.72
C GLY A 202 6.70 -10.24 7.20
N TRP A 203 5.83 -11.04 7.84
CA TRP A 203 5.89 -11.29 9.29
C TRP A 203 7.21 -11.90 9.75
N ALA A 204 7.87 -12.69 8.89
CA ALA A 204 9.15 -13.30 9.20
C ALA A 204 10.38 -12.47 8.79
N ILE A 205 10.20 -11.22 8.34
CA ILE A 205 11.33 -10.34 8.04
C ILE A 205 12.09 -10.03 9.34
N THR A 206 13.41 -10.16 9.28
CA THR A 206 14.35 -9.86 10.37
C THR A 206 15.47 -8.98 9.87
N ASP A 207 16.32 -8.51 10.78
CA ASP A 207 17.47 -7.64 10.46
C ASP A 207 18.44 -8.30 9.46
N ASP A 208 18.55 -9.63 9.44
CA ASP A 208 19.42 -10.38 8.53
C ASP A 208 19.01 -10.24 7.06
N HIS A 209 17.75 -9.90 6.78
CA HIS A 209 17.22 -9.73 5.44
C HIS A 209 17.52 -8.36 4.82
N PHE A 210 17.79 -7.32 5.65
CA PHE A 210 17.81 -5.93 5.18
C PHE A 210 18.86 -5.66 4.10
N ALA A 211 20.04 -6.24 4.24
CA ALA A 211 21.10 -6.05 3.27
C ALA A 211 20.73 -6.63 1.89
N ALA A 212 20.11 -7.81 1.86
CA ALA A 212 19.65 -8.45 0.63
C ALA A 212 18.49 -7.68 0.00
N MET A 213 17.48 -7.27 0.80
CA MET A 213 16.34 -6.47 0.33
C MET A 213 16.80 -5.15 -0.28
N ARG A 214 17.72 -4.44 0.38
CA ARG A 214 18.26 -3.18 -0.14
C ARG A 214 19.03 -3.38 -1.45
N LEU A 215 19.82 -4.45 -1.55
CA LEU A 215 20.58 -4.76 -2.77
C LEU A 215 19.66 -5.14 -3.93
N ALA A 216 18.61 -5.91 -3.66
CA ALA A 216 17.61 -6.31 -4.63
C ALA A 216 16.65 -5.16 -5.01
N GLY A 217 16.53 -4.12 -4.18
CA GLY A 217 15.51 -3.08 -4.33
C GLY A 217 14.12 -3.53 -3.91
N THR A 218 14.02 -4.65 -3.18
CA THR A 218 12.74 -5.17 -2.67
C THR A 218 12.19 -4.25 -1.59
N ALA A 219 11.00 -3.70 -1.82
CA ALA A 219 10.28 -2.91 -0.83
C ALA A 219 9.53 -3.80 0.16
N TRP A 220 9.23 -3.25 1.34
CA TRP A 220 8.39 -3.90 2.34
C TRP A 220 7.12 -3.10 2.60
N VAL A 221 5.97 -3.79 2.56
CA VAL A 221 4.64 -3.25 2.90
C VAL A 221 4.12 -4.00 4.12
N PRO A 222 4.38 -3.54 5.34
CA PRO A 222 4.14 -4.30 6.58
C PRO A 222 2.67 -4.41 7.00
N THR A 223 1.73 -3.68 6.38
CA THR A 223 0.28 -3.76 6.63
C THR A 223 -0.12 -3.77 8.13
N LEU A 224 0.47 -2.89 8.92
CA LEU A 224 0.32 -2.88 10.39
C LEU A 224 -1.13 -2.66 10.85
N THR A 225 -1.98 -2.16 9.97
CA THR A 225 -3.41 -1.92 10.24
C THR A 225 -4.28 -3.17 10.20
N GLU A 226 -3.77 -4.33 9.82
CA GLU A 226 -4.51 -5.59 9.95
C GLU A 226 -4.94 -5.88 11.40
N GLY A 227 -4.29 -5.23 12.34
CA GLY A 227 -4.55 -5.28 13.77
C GLY A 227 -3.30 -5.66 14.57
N GLY A 228 -3.35 -5.40 15.87
CA GLY A 228 -2.31 -5.88 16.78
C GLY A 228 -2.28 -7.41 16.83
N SER A 229 -1.19 -7.95 17.37
CA SER A 229 -0.97 -9.40 17.47
C SER A 229 -2.16 -10.18 18.05
N ASP A 230 -2.89 -9.60 19.00
CA ASP A 230 -4.05 -10.27 19.60
C ASP A 230 -5.22 -10.41 18.62
N THR A 231 -5.50 -9.38 17.80
CA THR A 231 -6.56 -9.41 16.78
C THR A 231 -6.22 -10.43 15.69
N VAL A 232 -5.00 -10.39 15.16
CA VAL A 232 -4.54 -11.34 14.14
C VAL A 232 -4.56 -12.78 14.67
N CYS A 233 -4.07 -13.00 15.90
CA CYS A 233 -4.08 -14.33 16.51
C CYS A 233 -5.48 -14.82 16.85
N ALA A 234 -6.42 -13.95 17.23
CA ALA A 234 -7.82 -14.35 17.47
C ALA A 234 -8.49 -14.81 16.17
N PHE A 235 -8.28 -14.09 15.07
CA PHE A 235 -8.76 -14.51 13.75
C PHE A 235 -8.13 -15.84 13.32
N ALA A 236 -6.82 -15.99 13.46
CA ALA A 236 -6.08 -17.19 13.11
C ALA A 236 -6.54 -18.40 13.95
N ALA A 237 -6.79 -18.20 15.25
CA ALA A 237 -7.32 -19.25 16.13
C ALA A 237 -8.71 -19.73 15.67
N SER A 238 -9.56 -18.84 15.16
CA SER A 238 -10.87 -19.21 14.60
C SER A 238 -10.75 -20.10 13.35
N MET A 239 -9.62 -20.05 12.65
CA MET A 239 -9.31 -20.92 11.52
C MET A 239 -8.67 -22.25 11.92
N GLY A 240 -8.51 -22.50 13.23
CA GLY A 240 -7.93 -23.75 13.75
C GLY A 240 -6.42 -23.81 13.66
N ILE A 241 -5.72 -22.67 13.64
CA ILE A 241 -4.24 -22.62 13.63
C ILE A 241 -3.72 -23.15 14.98
N PRO A 242 -2.68 -24.03 15.00
CA PRO A 242 -2.09 -24.60 16.18
C PRO A 242 -1.50 -23.55 17.14
N ALA A 243 -1.45 -23.87 18.43
CA ALA A 243 -1.03 -22.93 19.48
C ALA A 243 0.43 -22.48 19.34
N ASP A 244 1.33 -23.31 18.87
CA ASP A 244 2.74 -22.98 18.60
C ASP A 244 2.86 -21.99 17.43
N THR A 245 2.09 -22.18 16.37
CA THR A 245 2.00 -21.25 15.24
C THR A 245 1.40 -19.92 15.66
N LEU A 246 0.35 -19.93 16.50
CA LEU A 246 -0.24 -18.70 17.07
C LEU A 246 0.76 -17.93 17.95
N GLU A 247 1.58 -18.63 18.72
CA GLU A 247 2.62 -17.97 19.53
C GLU A 247 3.68 -17.32 18.65
N TRP A 248 4.14 -18.02 17.61
CA TRP A 248 5.04 -17.43 16.61
C TRP A 248 4.41 -16.18 15.95
N MET A 249 3.15 -16.27 15.51
CA MET A 249 2.44 -15.14 14.91
C MET A 249 2.37 -13.94 15.86
N ARG A 250 2.06 -14.19 17.14
CA ARG A 250 1.98 -13.14 18.16
C ARG A 250 3.30 -12.39 18.28
N CYS A 251 4.42 -13.13 18.34
CA CYS A 251 5.75 -12.54 18.41
C CYS A 251 6.10 -11.78 17.11
N ALA A 252 5.86 -12.37 15.95
CA ALA A 252 6.20 -11.81 14.65
C ALA A 252 5.43 -10.51 14.38
N VAL A 253 4.09 -10.55 14.48
CA VAL A 253 3.22 -9.37 14.29
C VAL A 253 3.49 -8.30 15.34
N GLY A 254 3.70 -8.69 16.61
CA GLY A 254 3.98 -7.75 17.69
C GLY A 254 5.30 -6.99 17.53
N ALA A 255 6.29 -7.57 16.85
CA ALA A 255 7.59 -6.95 16.61
C ALA A 255 7.62 -6.13 15.29
N GLN A 256 6.65 -6.28 14.42
CA GLN A 256 6.70 -5.85 13.02
C GLN A 256 6.94 -4.34 12.86
N SER A 257 6.29 -3.48 13.64
CA SER A 257 6.47 -2.02 13.54
C SER A 257 7.90 -1.61 13.91
N ALA A 258 8.48 -2.20 14.95
CA ALA A 258 9.86 -1.92 15.36
C ALA A 258 10.88 -2.48 14.35
N ILE A 259 10.60 -3.64 13.74
CA ILE A 259 11.44 -4.20 12.67
C ILE A 259 11.37 -3.30 11.43
N ALA A 260 10.19 -2.77 11.08
CA ALA A 260 10.01 -1.84 9.96
C ALA A 260 10.83 -0.55 10.15
N ALA A 261 10.92 -0.05 11.38
CA ALA A 261 11.76 1.11 11.69
C ALA A 261 13.26 0.81 11.49
N ARG A 262 13.73 -0.38 11.91
CA ARG A 262 15.13 -0.78 11.67
C ARG A 262 15.40 -1.04 10.19
N ALA A 263 14.46 -1.64 9.45
CA ALA A 263 14.55 -1.81 8.02
C ALA A 263 14.69 -0.47 7.29
N HIS A 264 13.83 0.51 7.64
CA HIS A 264 13.92 1.88 7.12
C HIS A 264 15.29 2.50 7.43
N ALA A 265 15.77 2.42 8.66
CA ALA A 265 17.09 2.94 9.07
C ALA A 265 18.24 2.25 8.31
N ALA A 266 18.10 0.99 7.94
CA ALA A 266 19.04 0.23 7.12
C ALA A 266 18.94 0.54 5.61
N GLY A 267 17.99 1.40 5.19
CA GLY A 267 17.80 1.82 3.80
C GLY A 267 16.91 0.90 2.97
N VAL A 268 16.15 0.00 3.60
CA VAL A 268 15.06 -0.73 2.93
C VAL A 268 13.90 0.26 2.67
N VAL A 269 13.31 0.19 1.50
CA VAL A 269 12.11 0.99 1.18
C VAL A 269 10.91 0.39 1.93
N VAL A 270 10.44 1.08 2.97
CA VAL A 270 9.22 0.73 3.71
C VAL A 270 8.08 1.60 3.20
N LEU A 271 6.96 0.98 2.86
CA LEU A 271 5.79 1.65 2.26
C LEU A 271 4.54 1.46 3.14
N ALA A 272 3.65 2.42 3.08
CA ALA A 272 2.37 2.34 3.78
C ALA A 272 1.32 1.65 2.91
N GLY A 273 0.84 0.51 3.36
CA GLY A 273 -0.28 -0.24 2.82
C GLY A 273 -1.15 -0.72 3.96
N THR A 274 -2.47 -0.67 3.80
CA THR A 274 -3.42 -0.95 4.90
C THR A 274 -3.94 -2.37 4.93
N ASP A 275 -3.88 -3.07 3.80
CA ASP A 275 -4.64 -4.31 3.54
C ASP A 275 -6.16 -4.14 3.78
N ALA A 276 -6.66 -2.93 3.49
CA ALA A 276 -8.10 -2.70 3.48
C ALA A 276 -8.77 -3.65 2.48
N GLY A 277 -9.87 -4.27 2.91
CA GLY A 277 -10.46 -5.42 2.24
C GLY A 277 -10.32 -6.69 3.06
N GLN A 278 -9.20 -6.91 3.75
CA GLN A 278 -9.10 -7.84 4.88
C GLN A 278 -9.72 -7.18 6.13
N GLY A 279 -9.48 -5.88 6.30
CA GLY A 279 -10.08 -5.03 7.33
C GLY A 279 -10.83 -3.84 6.72
N PRO A 280 -11.32 -2.90 7.56
CA PRO A 280 -12.04 -1.73 7.10
C PRO A 280 -11.17 -0.81 6.23
N HIS A 281 -11.80 -0.19 5.24
CA HIS A 281 -11.20 0.89 4.45
C HIS A 281 -10.99 2.18 5.26
N GLY A 282 -10.12 3.07 4.75
CA GLY A 282 -9.93 4.41 5.33
C GLY A 282 -8.91 4.49 6.45
N ARG A 283 -7.94 3.59 6.53
CA ARG A 283 -6.99 3.49 7.64
C ARG A 283 -5.55 3.91 7.30
N ILE A 284 -5.32 4.58 6.18
CA ILE A 284 -3.94 4.95 5.76
C ILE A 284 -3.24 5.86 6.78
N ILE A 285 -3.97 6.77 7.44
CA ILE A 285 -3.39 7.65 8.46
C ILE A 285 -2.98 6.84 9.69
N GLU A 286 -3.78 5.86 10.08
CA GLU A 286 -3.42 4.94 11.17
C GLU A 286 -2.15 4.13 10.81
N GLN A 287 -2.03 3.68 9.56
CA GLN A 287 -0.80 3.02 9.08
C GLN A 287 0.43 3.93 9.25
N VAL A 288 0.31 5.22 8.92
CA VAL A 288 1.38 6.21 9.13
C VAL A 288 1.71 6.36 10.62
N GLU A 289 0.68 6.45 11.48
CA GLU A 289 0.85 6.56 12.93
C GLU A 289 1.55 5.33 13.51
N LEU A 290 1.19 4.12 13.05
CA LEU A 290 1.82 2.86 13.48
C LEU A 290 3.28 2.76 13.03
N LEU A 291 3.61 3.19 11.81
CA LEU A 291 5.00 3.26 11.35
C LEU A 291 5.82 4.23 12.21
N ALA A 292 5.27 5.41 12.53
CA ALA A 292 5.94 6.37 13.39
C ALA A 292 6.08 5.88 14.84
N ALA A 293 5.06 5.23 15.38
CA ALA A 293 5.10 4.62 16.72
C ALA A 293 6.16 3.51 16.82
N GLY A 294 6.41 2.80 15.71
CA GLY A 294 7.50 1.82 15.60
C GLY A 294 8.90 2.42 15.59
N GLY A 295 9.03 3.73 15.35
CA GLY A 295 10.30 4.46 15.36
C GLY A 295 10.75 5.04 14.02
N ILE A 296 9.93 4.96 12.95
CA ILE A 296 10.21 5.70 11.71
C ILE A 296 9.98 7.20 12.00
N PRO A 297 10.90 8.11 11.62
CA PRO A 297 10.67 9.54 11.81
C PRO A 297 9.33 9.98 11.20
N PRO A 298 8.53 10.83 11.88
CA PRO A 298 7.18 11.20 11.42
C PRO A 298 7.11 11.66 9.96
N ARG A 299 8.09 12.44 9.50
CA ARG A 299 8.18 12.88 8.10
C ARG A 299 8.34 11.70 7.14
N ASP A 300 9.18 10.72 7.48
CA ASP A 300 9.44 9.56 6.63
C ASP A 300 8.26 8.59 6.65
N ALA A 301 7.56 8.47 7.80
CA ALA A 301 6.31 7.71 7.90
C ALA A 301 5.21 8.33 7.01
N ILE A 302 5.07 9.67 6.97
CA ILE A 302 4.21 10.35 6.01
C ILE A 302 4.69 10.06 4.57
N GLY A 303 5.99 10.10 4.36
CA GLY A 303 6.60 9.79 3.05
C GLY A 303 6.26 8.39 2.55
N ALA A 304 6.23 7.39 3.44
CA ALA A 304 5.84 6.03 3.13
C ALA A 304 4.40 5.91 2.58
N ALA A 305 3.52 6.85 2.94
CA ALA A 305 2.16 6.99 2.45
C ALA A 305 1.97 8.12 1.43
N SER A 306 3.01 8.77 0.96
CA SER A 306 2.90 9.91 0.04
C SER A 306 4.03 9.89 -0.99
N TRP A 307 5.03 10.73 -0.86
CA TRP A 307 6.05 10.92 -1.91
C TRP A 307 6.92 9.68 -2.17
N THR A 308 7.25 8.88 -1.15
CA THR A 308 8.01 7.64 -1.33
C THR A 308 7.16 6.59 -2.03
N ALA A 309 5.91 6.40 -1.57
CA ALA A 309 4.97 5.49 -2.22
C ALA A 309 4.69 5.89 -3.68
N ARG A 310 4.47 7.19 -3.93
CA ARG A 310 4.22 7.68 -5.30
C ARG A 310 5.43 7.46 -6.20
N ARG A 311 6.66 7.75 -5.75
CA ARG A 311 7.88 7.44 -6.51
C ARG A 311 8.00 5.95 -6.81
N TYR A 312 7.75 5.11 -5.81
CA TYR A 312 7.76 3.66 -5.96
C TYR A 312 6.74 3.18 -7.01
N LEU A 313 5.56 3.79 -7.06
CA LEU A 313 4.52 3.48 -8.03
C LEU A 313 4.74 4.15 -9.41
N GLY A 314 5.80 4.93 -9.59
CA GLY A 314 6.06 5.67 -10.83
C GLY A 314 5.15 6.88 -11.03
N LEU A 315 4.52 7.38 -9.96
CA LEU A 315 3.63 8.53 -9.98
C LEU A 315 4.40 9.81 -9.63
N PRO A 316 4.10 10.94 -10.29
CA PRO A 316 4.76 12.21 -10.00
C PRO A 316 4.38 12.76 -8.62
N GLY A 317 5.31 13.53 -8.04
CA GLY A 317 5.07 14.41 -6.90
C GLY A 317 4.63 15.82 -7.31
N ILE A 318 4.94 16.81 -6.44
CA ILE A 318 4.68 18.24 -6.70
C ILE A 318 5.78 18.78 -7.62
N GLN A 319 5.50 18.80 -8.92
CA GLN A 319 6.44 19.30 -9.94
C GLN A 319 5.70 19.92 -11.11
N THR A 320 6.32 20.90 -11.78
CA THR A 320 5.73 21.54 -12.96
C THR A 320 5.42 20.52 -14.05
N GLY A 321 4.23 20.58 -14.62
CA GLY A 321 3.71 19.66 -15.64
C GLY A 321 3.03 18.41 -15.08
N ALA A 322 3.22 18.08 -13.81
CA ALA A 322 2.53 16.95 -13.18
C ALA A 322 1.05 17.28 -12.93
N PRO A 323 0.17 16.26 -12.90
CA PRO A 323 -1.19 16.43 -12.39
C PRO A 323 -1.18 17.05 -10.99
N ALA A 324 -2.06 18.02 -10.76
CA ALA A 324 -2.15 18.70 -9.48
C ALA A 324 -2.97 17.84 -8.49
N ASP A 325 -2.33 16.78 -7.99
CA ASP A 325 -2.82 15.87 -6.97
C ASP A 325 -2.09 16.18 -5.66
N PHE A 326 -2.71 16.91 -4.75
CA PHE A 326 -2.06 17.30 -3.50
C PHE A 326 -3.06 17.51 -2.37
N ILE A 327 -2.53 17.50 -1.14
CA ILE A 327 -3.28 17.86 0.06
C ILE A 327 -2.60 19.05 0.71
N ARG A 328 -3.40 20.03 1.13
CA ARG A 328 -2.96 21.17 1.93
C ARG A 328 -3.46 21.04 3.36
N TYR A 329 -2.59 21.39 4.30
CA TYR A 329 -2.88 21.46 5.73
C TYR A 329 -2.57 22.86 6.26
N ASP A 330 -3.28 23.30 7.31
CA ASP A 330 -3.03 24.58 7.96
C ASP A 330 -1.87 24.51 8.99
N GLY A 331 -1.46 23.31 9.40
CA GLY A 331 -0.32 23.04 10.28
C GLY A 331 0.66 22.03 9.68
N ASP A 332 1.82 21.85 10.32
CA ASP A 332 2.84 20.88 9.91
C ASP A 332 2.49 19.46 10.39
N PRO A 333 2.08 18.53 9.51
CA PRO A 333 1.79 17.15 9.92
C PRO A 333 3.02 16.38 10.43
N ALA A 334 4.24 16.78 10.06
CA ALA A 334 5.44 16.12 10.57
C ALA A 334 5.71 16.48 12.04
N GLY A 335 5.18 17.61 12.51
CA GLY A 335 5.22 18.01 13.92
C GLY A 335 4.08 17.40 14.75
N ASP A 336 2.94 17.12 14.12
CA ASP A 336 1.76 16.50 14.75
C ASP A 336 1.00 15.68 13.69
N LEU A 337 1.15 14.35 13.73
CA LEU A 337 0.49 13.43 12.79
C LEU A 337 -1.04 13.52 12.83
N GLY A 338 -1.64 13.96 13.96
CA GLY A 338 -3.08 14.17 14.08
C GLY A 338 -3.63 15.23 13.10
N ILE A 339 -2.77 16.08 12.54
CA ILE A 339 -3.12 17.07 11.51
C ILE A 339 -3.53 16.38 10.20
N LEU A 340 -2.97 15.19 9.88
CA LEU A 340 -3.31 14.42 8.69
C LEU A 340 -4.82 14.12 8.59
N ARG A 341 -5.50 14.01 9.72
CA ARG A 341 -6.95 13.75 9.78
C ARG A 341 -7.83 14.98 9.46
N ARG A 342 -7.20 16.15 9.29
CA ARG A 342 -7.90 17.43 9.11
C ARG A 342 -7.30 18.21 7.93
N PRO A 343 -7.38 17.66 6.70
CA PRO A 343 -6.92 18.38 5.52
C PRO A 343 -7.69 19.68 5.35
N ALA A 344 -7.01 20.77 5.06
CA ALA A 344 -7.63 22.03 4.71
C ALA A 344 -8.19 21.99 3.28
N GLU A 345 -7.46 21.32 2.37
CA GLU A 345 -7.89 21.07 1.00
C GLU A 345 -7.37 19.73 0.50
N ILE A 346 -8.22 18.98 -0.21
CA ILE A 346 -7.84 17.82 -1.01
C ILE A 346 -8.07 18.19 -2.47
N VAL A 347 -7.02 18.13 -3.28
CA VAL A 347 -7.05 18.51 -4.71
C VAL A 347 -6.63 17.31 -5.54
N LEU A 348 -7.49 16.91 -6.48
CA LEU A 348 -7.24 15.83 -7.43
C LEU A 348 -7.44 16.33 -8.85
N GLY A 349 -6.41 16.21 -9.69
CA GLY A 349 -6.44 16.72 -11.07
C GLY A 349 -6.73 18.21 -11.11
N GLY A 350 -6.21 18.99 -10.17
CA GLY A 350 -6.43 20.44 -10.07
C GLY A 350 -7.81 20.86 -9.59
N GLN A 351 -8.70 19.93 -9.28
CA GLN A 351 -10.04 20.18 -8.76
C GLN A 351 -10.10 19.94 -7.26
N VAL A 352 -10.63 20.90 -6.50
CA VAL A 352 -10.87 20.74 -5.07
C VAL A 352 -11.98 19.72 -4.87
N ARG A 353 -11.66 18.62 -4.16
CA ARG A 353 -12.60 17.55 -3.81
C ARG A 353 -13.18 17.73 -2.42
N GLN A 354 -12.40 18.27 -1.52
CA GLN A 354 -12.81 18.60 -0.18
C GLN A 354 -12.13 19.90 0.26
N GLN A 355 -12.90 20.77 0.88
CA GLN A 355 -12.42 21.96 1.55
C GLN A 355 -13.01 21.96 2.97
N SER A 356 -12.19 22.17 3.99
CA SER A 356 -12.68 22.02 5.36
C SER A 356 -13.69 23.09 5.71
N ALA A 357 -14.95 22.66 5.77
CA ALA A 357 -15.96 23.32 6.58
C ALA A 357 -16.39 22.45 7.78
N ASN A 358 -16.07 21.14 7.77
CA ASN A 358 -16.35 20.21 8.89
C ASN A 358 -15.48 18.96 8.80
N PRO A 359 -14.92 18.45 9.92
CA PRO A 359 -14.26 17.16 9.93
C PRO A 359 -15.27 16.04 9.64
N VAL A 360 -14.91 15.13 8.74
CA VAL A 360 -15.69 13.89 8.51
C VAL A 360 -15.72 13.10 9.82
N PRO A 361 -16.90 12.77 10.39
CA PRO A 361 -16.95 11.93 11.58
C PRO A 361 -16.52 10.52 11.21
N LEU A 362 -15.42 10.06 11.79
CA LEU A 362 -15.03 8.66 11.74
C LEU A 362 -16.10 7.84 12.47
N GLY A 363 -16.91 7.11 11.72
CA GLY A 363 -17.84 6.14 12.26
C GLY A 363 -17.10 4.96 12.86
N VAL A 364 -16.67 5.08 14.12
CA VAL A 364 -16.31 3.94 14.94
C VAL A 364 -17.64 3.27 15.31
N ARG A 365 -17.96 2.16 14.68
CA ARG A 365 -18.93 1.21 15.22
C ARG A 365 -18.18 -0.04 15.64
N HIS A 366 -18.28 -0.32 16.93
CA HIS A 366 -17.79 -1.50 17.64
C HIS A 366 -18.35 -2.80 17.08
#